data_ecf58e36834555801b3fc9ba3c4f8c9d
#
_entry.id   ecf58e36834555801b3fc9ba3c4f8c9d
#
_cell.length_a   1.000
_cell.length_b   1.000
_cell.length_c   1.000
_cell.angle_alpha   90.00
_cell.angle_beta   90.00
_cell.angle_gamma   90.00
#
_symmetry.space_group_name_H-M   'P 1'
#
loop_
_entity.id
_entity.type
_entity.pdbx_description
1 polymer ?
#
loop_
_entity_poly.entity_id
_entity_poly.type
_entity_poly.pdbx_seq_one_letter_code
_entity_poly.pdbx_strand_id
1 'polypeptide(L)'
;MPPPLVFLSHSSNRTPGALEDTGKLRDALAGASHDVQLDFRTIQGGDDWYAKILEWLVRCRAAVLLLSPDALQSDWVYTEATFLKVRKQLDPQLILIPVLIRGVTKQSLSSAEKFIPLQLHTLQCIEATDAASSAPQVLAALGPAVHLVVPEQVQAADKIAALLVRMGGMDLSNTFVALTLAEPPWHPGTDRNTLMAQLLARHMLKLGISSATRIMDVLGRGIDASAKADICRILAAFWVHEKAANHISEAKQRTPTAWAVAINGNFLPDFTAEAYARRAFWPSEQWRFIPIEGGAGTDFVRHVTESILKWVERRNPGSQRKPEQWLARTDISLLVVIPERQWVDHQALNALRLKFPRITFILETGEELPDLHGEGFSEVTLARPALDLLEEDKAQQAFSDAFAMIRGD
;
A
#
# COMPACT_ATOMS: atom_id res chain seq x y z
N MET A 1 8.62 -16.67 2.35
CA MET A 1 7.46 -15.78 2.40
C MET A 1 6.44 -16.39 3.34
N PRO A 2 5.79 -15.60 4.21
CA PRO A 2 4.75 -16.16 5.08
C PRO A 2 3.57 -16.66 4.22
N PRO A 3 2.89 -17.74 4.65
CA PRO A 3 1.70 -18.23 3.98
C PRO A 3 0.57 -17.18 4.02
N PRO A 4 -0.42 -17.29 3.11
CA PRO A 4 -1.54 -16.34 3.09
C PRO A 4 -2.38 -16.48 4.36
N LEU A 5 -2.56 -15.37 5.05
CA LEU A 5 -3.34 -15.30 6.28
C LEU A 5 -4.82 -15.49 5.99
N VAL A 6 -5.39 -16.54 6.56
CA VAL A 6 -6.84 -16.84 6.56
C VAL A 6 -7.38 -16.55 7.95
N PHE A 7 -8.30 -15.62 8.07
CA PHE A 7 -8.99 -15.33 9.31
C PHE A 7 -10.25 -16.20 9.42
N LEU A 8 -10.39 -16.92 10.54
CA LEU A 8 -11.52 -17.79 10.81
C LEU A 8 -12.38 -17.19 11.92
N SER A 9 -13.47 -16.52 11.55
CA SER A 9 -14.44 -15.95 12.47
C SER A 9 -15.44 -17.02 12.92
N HIS A 10 -15.69 -17.11 14.21
CA HIS A 10 -16.64 -18.06 14.78
C HIS A 10 -17.23 -17.51 16.08
N SER A 11 -18.32 -18.11 16.54
CA SER A 11 -18.80 -17.88 17.88
C SER A 11 -18.14 -18.84 18.87
N SER A 12 -17.53 -18.31 19.92
CA SER A 12 -16.92 -19.09 21.01
C SER A 12 -17.94 -19.84 21.88
N ASN A 13 -19.21 -19.90 21.44
CA ASN A 13 -20.31 -20.32 22.25
C ASN A 13 -20.40 -21.82 22.53
N ARG A 14 -21.03 -22.04 23.57
CA ARG A 14 -21.55 -23.10 24.45
C ARG A 14 -22.06 -24.37 23.78
N THR A 15 -22.15 -24.45 22.46
CA THR A 15 -22.60 -25.67 21.78
C THR A 15 -21.52 -26.75 21.87
N PRO A 16 -21.77 -27.90 22.49
CA PRO A 16 -20.82 -29.00 22.54
C PRO A 16 -20.29 -29.36 21.14
N GLY A 17 -18.98 -29.59 21.02
CA GLY A 17 -18.33 -29.95 19.76
C GLY A 17 -18.04 -28.80 18.78
N ALA A 18 -18.60 -27.58 18.98
CA ALA A 18 -18.39 -26.46 18.06
C ALA A 18 -16.91 -26.08 17.90
N LEU A 19 -16.21 -25.98 19.02
CA LEU A 19 -14.79 -25.63 19.05
C LEU A 19 -13.92 -26.73 18.43
N GLU A 20 -14.29 -28.01 18.64
CA GLU A 20 -13.60 -29.16 18.04
C GLU A 20 -13.74 -29.16 16.52
N ASP A 21 -14.96 -28.95 15.98
CA ASP A 21 -15.22 -28.90 14.56
C ASP A 21 -14.52 -27.72 13.89
N THR A 22 -14.51 -26.54 14.55
CA THR A 22 -13.74 -25.37 14.09
C THR A 22 -12.24 -25.66 14.09
N GLY A 23 -11.74 -26.38 15.10
CA GLY A 23 -10.35 -26.82 15.17
C GLY A 23 -9.99 -27.78 14.03
N LYS A 24 -10.85 -28.72 13.69
CA LYS A 24 -10.65 -29.65 12.55
C LYS A 24 -10.62 -28.89 11.21
N LEU A 25 -11.52 -27.91 11.02
CA LEU A 25 -11.47 -27.05 9.83
C LEU A 25 -10.13 -26.29 9.75
N ARG A 26 -9.71 -25.64 10.84
CA ARG A 26 -8.41 -24.96 10.90
C ARG A 26 -7.27 -25.91 10.54
N ASP A 27 -7.24 -27.09 11.10
CA ASP A 27 -6.17 -28.07 10.89
C ASP A 27 -6.15 -28.57 9.42
N ALA A 28 -7.31 -28.72 8.79
CA ALA A 28 -7.43 -29.03 7.37
C ALA A 28 -6.88 -27.90 6.48
N LEU A 29 -7.20 -26.64 6.80
CA LEU A 29 -6.70 -25.48 6.07
C LEU A 29 -5.18 -25.31 6.28
N ALA A 30 -4.68 -25.49 7.49
CA ALA A 30 -3.26 -25.44 7.80
C ALA A 30 -2.49 -26.58 7.11
N GLY A 31 -3.06 -27.80 7.04
CA GLY A 31 -2.53 -28.92 6.27
C GLY A 31 -2.39 -28.65 4.78
N ALA A 32 -3.21 -27.75 4.25
CA ALA A 32 -3.13 -27.24 2.87
C ALA A 32 -2.22 -25.98 2.73
N SER A 33 -1.35 -25.73 3.72
CA SER A 33 -0.35 -24.64 3.75
C SER A 33 -0.93 -23.23 3.86
N HIS A 34 -2.15 -23.06 4.35
CA HIS A 34 -2.67 -21.75 4.73
C HIS A 34 -2.25 -21.38 6.15
N ASP A 35 -1.94 -20.09 6.39
CA ASP A 35 -1.74 -19.53 7.73
C ASP A 35 -3.10 -19.17 8.32
N VAL A 36 -3.63 -20.02 9.19
CA VAL A 36 -5.00 -19.87 9.73
C VAL A 36 -4.94 -19.28 11.13
N GLN A 37 -5.54 -18.10 11.29
CA GLN A 37 -5.69 -17.44 12.57
C GLN A 37 -7.09 -17.64 13.14
N LEU A 38 -7.11 -18.13 14.35
CA LEU A 38 -8.31 -18.44 15.10
C LEU A 38 -8.13 -17.90 16.52
N ASP A 39 -9.04 -17.06 16.99
CA ASP A 39 -8.89 -16.22 18.19
C ASP A 39 -8.50 -16.99 19.46
N PHE A 40 -9.24 -18.06 19.80
CA PHE A 40 -9.07 -18.74 21.08
C PHE A 40 -7.81 -19.63 21.21
N ARG A 41 -7.10 -19.95 20.09
CA ARG A 41 -5.92 -20.83 20.12
C ARG A 41 -4.60 -20.12 19.86
N THR A 42 -4.65 -18.94 19.27
CA THR A 42 -3.46 -18.20 18.81
C THR A 42 -3.07 -17.10 19.78
N ILE A 43 -4.04 -16.63 20.59
CA ILE A 43 -3.85 -15.56 21.58
C ILE A 43 -3.35 -16.18 22.88
N GLN A 44 -2.18 -15.73 23.33
CA GLN A 44 -1.59 -16.19 24.59
C GLN A 44 -2.02 -15.31 25.76
N GLY A 45 -1.99 -15.89 26.98
CA GLY A 45 -2.28 -15.11 28.19
C GLY A 45 -1.31 -13.95 28.33
N GLY A 46 -1.84 -12.72 28.41
CA GLY A 46 -1.08 -11.48 28.44
C GLY A 46 -1.05 -10.71 27.12
N ASP A 47 -1.46 -11.31 26.01
CA ASP A 47 -1.65 -10.61 24.74
C ASP A 47 -2.86 -9.67 24.81
N ASP A 48 -2.75 -8.53 24.15
CA ASP A 48 -3.91 -7.73 23.79
C ASP A 48 -4.67 -8.46 22.67
N TRP A 49 -5.57 -9.35 23.08
CA TRP A 49 -6.37 -10.19 22.18
C TRP A 49 -7.14 -9.36 21.15
N TYR A 50 -7.59 -8.19 21.55
CA TYR A 50 -8.34 -7.30 20.69
C TYR A 50 -7.47 -6.71 19.57
N ALA A 51 -6.30 -6.19 19.91
CA ALA A 51 -5.35 -5.69 18.92
C ALA A 51 -4.93 -6.78 17.92
N LYS A 52 -4.75 -8.01 18.39
CA LYS A 52 -4.42 -9.16 17.53
C LYS A 52 -5.52 -9.47 16.52
N ILE A 53 -6.76 -9.53 16.95
CA ILE A 53 -7.89 -9.79 16.03
C ILE A 53 -8.03 -8.65 15.02
N LEU A 54 -7.89 -7.39 15.45
CA LEU A 54 -7.90 -6.26 14.52
C LEU A 54 -6.77 -6.38 13.48
N GLU A 55 -5.58 -6.76 13.89
CA GLU A 55 -4.48 -7.01 12.97
C GLU A 55 -4.84 -8.07 11.94
N TRP A 56 -5.43 -9.18 12.35
CA TRP A 56 -5.84 -10.25 11.43
C TRP A 56 -6.95 -9.81 10.48
N LEU A 57 -7.98 -9.13 10.98
CA LEU A 57 -9.06 -8.57 10.17
C LEU A 57 -8.54 -7.62 9.08
N VAL A 58 -7.52 -6.82 9.41
CA VAL A 58 -6.90 -5.86 8.47
C VAL A 58 -6.02 -6.56 7.45
N ARG A 59 -5.29 -7.60 7.85
CA ARG A 59 -4.24 -8.22 7.03
C ARG A 59 -4.65 -9.50 6.32
N CYS A 60 -5.72 -10.18 6.75
CA CYS A 60 -6.13 -11.43 6.14
C CYS A 60 -6.39 -11.26 4.63
N ARG A 61 -5.99 -12.24 3.85
CA ARG A 61 -6.35 -12.34 2.43
C ARG A 61 -7.70 -12.98 2.22
N ALA A 62 -8.01 -13.90 3.10
CA ALA A 62 -9.29 -14.57 3.09
C ALA A 62 -9.88 -14.57 4.50
N ALA A 63 -11.18 -14.52 4.57
CA ALA A 63 -11.91 -14.67 5.82
C ALA A 63 -13.04 -15.68 5.63
N VAL A 64 -13.13 -16.61 6.56
CA VAL A 64 -14.20 -17.60 6.65
C VAL A 64 -15.08 -17.24 7.82
N LEU A 65 -16.33 -16.90 7.56
CA LEU A 65 -17.33 -16.58 8.59
C LEU A 65 -18.16 -17.82 8.88
N LEU A 66 -17.92 -18.48 10.02
CA LEU A 66 -18.73 -19.62 10.47
C LEU A 66 -20.03 -19.13 11.12
N LEU A 67 -21.10 -19.14 10.34
CA LEU A 67 -22.41 -18.61 10.74
C LEU A 67 -23.29 -19.76 11.26
N SER A 68 -23.23 -20.01 12.56
CA SER A 68 -24.15 -20.88 13.31
C SER A 68 -25.28 -20.04 13.90
N PRO A 69 -26.34 -20.65 14.46
CA PRO A 69 -27.38 -19.91 15.20
C PRO A 69 -26.80 -19.02 16.31
N ASP A 70 -25.79 -19.48 17.04
CA ASP A 70 -25.09 -18.72 18.07
C ASP A 70 -24.28 -17.56 17.47
N ALA A 71 -23.63 -17.77 16.33
CA ALA A 71 -22.87 -16.74 15.63
C ALA A 71 -23.78 -15.59 15.17
N LEU A 72 -25.01 -15.90 14.73
CA LEU A 72 -25.98 -14.88 14.33
C LEU A 72 -26.48 -14.01 15.51
N GLN A 73 -26.27 -14.45 16.75
CA GLN A 73 -26.57 -13.67 17.96
C GLN A 73 -25.34 -12.95 18.53
N SER A 74 -24.14 -13.30 18.05
CA SER A 74 -22.89 -12.75 18.56
C SER A 74 -22.64 -11.34 18.03
N ASP A 75 -22.47 -10.38 18.94
CA ASP A 75 -22.09 -9.01 18.61
C ASP A 75 -20.68 -8.94 18.01
N TRP A 76 -19.81 -9.83 18.48
CA TRP A 76 -18.45 -9.90 18.01
C TRP A 76 -18.37 -10.39 16.56
N VAL A 77 -19.04 -11.52 16.25
CA VAL A 77 -19.11 -12.03 14.87
C VAL A 77 -19.74 -11.01 13.92
N TYR A 78 -20.76 -10.28 14.42
CA TYR A 78 -21.37 -9.19 13.67
C TYR A 78 -20.35 -8.07 13.33
N THR A 79 -19.53 -7.64 14.30
CA THR A 79 -18.50 -6.63 14.10
C THR A 79 -17.45 -7.08 13.08
N GLU A 80 -16.96 -8.31 13.21
CA GLU A 80 -16.01 -8.91 12.26
C GLU A 80 -16.62 -9.00 10.85
N ALA A 81 -17.84 -9.50 10.74
CA ALA A 81 -18.56 -9.60 9.47
C ALA A 81 -18.78 -8.23 8.81
N THR A 82 -19.13 -7.21 9.61
CA THR A 82 -19.29 -5.83 9.15
C THR A 82 -17.99 -5.31 8.56
N PHE A 83 -16.89 -5.41 9.31
CA PHE A 83 -15.59 -4.96 8.85
C PHE A 83 -15.18 -5.67 7.56
N LEU A 84 -15.27 -6.99 7.53
CA LEU A 84 -14.88 -7.81 6.37
C LEU A 84 -15.74 -7.52 5.14
N LYS A 85 -17.04 -7.26 5.33
CA LYS A 85 -17.95 -6.92 4.22
C LYS A 85 -17.58 -5.56 3.62
N VAL A 86 -17.34 -4.54 4.43
CA VAL A 86 -16.90 -3.22 3.96
C VAL A 86 -15.53 -3.35 3.30
N ARG A 87 -14.61 -4.08 3.93
CA ARG A 87 -13.29 -4.33 3.33
C ARG A 87 -13.38 -5.03 1.98
N LYS A 88 -14.28 -6.01 1.80
CA LYS A 88 -14.52 -6.68 0.51
C LYS A 88 -14.99 -5.71 -0.59
N GLN A 89 -15.76 -4.68 -0.23
CA GLN A 89 -16.18 -3.65 -1.18
C GLN A 89 -15.01 -2.75 -1.61
N LEU A 90 -14.08 -2.48 -0.69
CA LEU A 90 -12.89 -1.65 -0.96
C LEU A 90 -11.76 -2.44 -1.61
N ASP A 91 -11.63 -3.72 -1.25
CA ASP A 91 -10.61 -4.65 -1.74
C ASP A 91 -11.30 -5.88 -2.38
N PRO A 92 -11.59 -5.84 -3.68
CA PRO A 92 -12.23 -6.95 -4.37
C PRO A 92 -11.45 -8.26 -4.34
N GLN A 93 -10.14 -8.22 -4.07
CA GLN A 93 -9.28 -9.40 -3.97
C GLN A 93 -9.45 -10.14 -2.64
N LEU A 94 -10.01 -9.50 -1.60
CA LEU A 94 -10.33 -10.21 -0.35
C LEU A 94 -11.32 -11.34 -0.65
N ILE A 95 -10.97 -12.55 -0.28
CA ILE A 95 -11.87 -13.72 -0.34
C ILE A 95 -12.69 -13.75 0.94
N LEU A 96 -14.00 -13.52 0.85
CA LEU A 96 -14.91 -13.57 1.98
C LEU A 96 -15.90 -14.70 1.76
N ILE A 97 -15.84 -15.72 2.63
CA ILE A 97 -16.59 -16.98 2.52
C ILE A 97 -17.54 -17.10 3.71
N PRO A 98 -18.84 -16.81 3.57
CA PRO A 98 -19.83 -17.20 4.57
C PRO A 98 -20.05 -18.72 4.52
N VAL A 99 -19.89 -19.39 5.66
CA VAL A 99 -20.16 -20.82 5.84
C VAL A 99 -21.32 -20.96 6.78
N LEU A 100 -22.45 -21.44 6.28
CA LEU A 100 -23.70 -21.62 7.02
C LEU A 100 -23.69 -23.03 7.60
N ILE A 101 -23.72 -23.13 8.93
CA ILE A 101 -23.61 -24.41 9.64
C ILE A 101 -24.74 -24.60 10.65
N ARG A 102 -24.97 -25.84 11.05
CA ARG A 102 -25.94 -26.18 12.11
C ARG A 102 -27.36 -25.68 11.82
N GLY A 103 -27.82 -25.88 10.58
CA GLY A 103 -29.15 -25.55 10.15
C GLY A 103 -29.39 -24.07 9.78
N VAL A 104 -28.36 -23.22 9.80
CA VAL A 104 -28.45 -21.89 9.21
C VAL A 104 -28.49 -22.04 7.69
N THR A 105 -29.45 -21.37 7.07
CA THR A 105 -29.66 -21.33 5.61
C THR A 105 -29.52 -19.89 5.09
N LYS A 106 -29.39 -19.72 3.78
CA LYS A 106 -29.42 -18.38 3.17
C LYS A 106 -30.69 -17.60 3.54
N GLN A 107 -31.82 -18.28 3.64
CA GLN A 107 -33.08 -17.65 4.01
C GLN A 107 -33.05 -17.19 5.46
N SER A 108 -32.60 -18.03 6.40
CA SER A 108 -32.46 -17.63 7.79
C SER A 108 -31.47 -16.50 7.99
N LEU A 109 -30.36 -16.49 7.22
CA LEU A 109 -29.39 -15.40 7.23
C LEU A 109 -29.99 -14.09 6.69
N SER A 110 -30.79 -14.16 5.62
CA SER A 110 -31.45 -12.96 5.04
C SER A 110 -32.52 -12.36 5.95
N SER A 111 -33.08 -13.16 6.88
CA SER A 111 -34.08 -12.73 7.86
C SER A 111 -33.50 -12.46 9.27
N ALA A 112 -32.23 -12.73 9.49
CA ALA A 112 -31.57 -12.43 10.75
C ALA A 112 -31.40 -10.90 10.89
N GLU A 113 -32.26 -10.26 11.67
CA GLU A 113 -32.42 -8.80 11.79
C GLU A 113 -31.05 -8.08 11.85
N LYS A 114 -30.16 -8.57 12.68
CA LYS A 114 -28.82 -8.02 12.88
C LYS A 114 -27.95 -8.07 11.63
N PHE A 115 -28.08 -9.11 10.80
CA PHE A 115 -27.24 -9.35 9.62
C PHE A 115 -27.86 -8.85 8.29
N ILE A 116 -29.13 -8.41 8.31
CA ILE A 116 -29.81 -7.86 7.12
C ILE A 116 -28.98 -6.75 6.45
N PRO A 117 -28.42 -5.74 7.18
CA PRO A 117 -27.66 -4.64 6.57
C PRO A 117 -26.40 -5.12 5.85
N LEU A 118 -25.82 -6.23 6.26
CA LEU A 118 -24.58 -6.76 5.68
C LEU A 118 -24.80 -7.48 4.36
N GLN A 119 -26.01 -7.92 4.09
CA GLN A 119 -26.37 -8.64 2.85
C GLN A 119 -25.43 -9.81 2.53
N LEU A 120 -24.96 -10.54 3.54
CA LEU A 120 -24.03 -11.66 3.36
C LEU A 120 -24.63 -12.78 2.53
N HIS A 121 -25.95 -12.95 2.57
CA HIS A 121 -26.70 -13.93 1.76
C HIS A 121 -26.55 -13.72 0.24
N THR A 122 -26.12 -12.52 -0.20
CA THR A 122 -25.86 -12.23 -1.62
C THR A 122 -24.51 -12.76 -2.08
N LEU A 123 -23.63 -13.12 -1.15
CA LEU A 123 -22.37 -13.78 -1.47
C LEU A 123 -22.60 -15.27 -1.74
N GLN A 124 -21.62 -15.89 -2.39
CA GLN A 124 -21.63 -17.35 -2.52
C GLN A 124 -21.37 -17.98 -1.14
N CYS A 125 -22.40 -18.47 -0.50
CA CYS A 125 -22.31 -19.16 0.78
C CYS A 125 -22.04 -20.66 0.58
N ILE A 126 -21.32 -21.24 1.53
CA ILE A 126 -21.15 -22.68 1.67
C ILE A 126 -22.17 -23.13 2.74
N GLU A 127 -22.98 -24.14 2.43
CA GLU A 127 -23.88 -24.75 3.40
C GLU A 127 -23.32 -26.11 3.82
N ALA A 128 -23.14 -26.32 5.13
CA ALA A 128 -22.55 -27.52 5.69
C ALA A 128 -23.20 -27.91 7.02
N THR A 129 -23.07 -29.16 7.42
CA THR A 129 -23.62 -29.65 8.69
C THR A 129 -22.91 -28.99 9.88
N ASP A 130 -21.59 -28.88 9.78
CA ASP A 130 -20.69 -28.32 10.79
C ASP A 130 -19.45 -27.70 10.12
N ALA A 131 -18.56 -27.11 10.93
CA ALA A 131 -17.35 -26.47 10.41
C ALA A 131 -16.39 -27.51 9.77
N ALA A 132 -16.23 -28.67 10.33
CA ALA A 132 -15.31 -29.70 9.82
C ALA A 132 -15.73 -30.20 8.43
N SER A 133 -17.02 -30.43 8.22
CA SER A 133 -17.58 -30.91 6.94
C SER A 133 -17.50 -29.89 5.81
N SER A 134 -17.31 -28.61 6.14
CA SER A 134 -17.13 -27.52 5.15
C SER A 134 -15.73 -27.47 4.52
N ALA A 135 -14.73 -28.14 5.12
CA ALA A 135 -13.31 -28.01 4.75
C ALA A 135 -13.03 -28.21 3.25
N PRO A 136 -13.56 -29.23 2.54
CA PRO A 136 -13.27 -29.40 1.11
C PRO A 136 -13.77 -28.22 0.26
N GLN A 137 -14.94 -27.70 0.58
CA GLN A 137 -15.54 -26.59 -0.16
C GLN A 137 -14.84 -25.27 0.14
N VAL A 138 -14.42 -25.04 1.40
CA VAL A 138 -13.63 -23.87 1.79
C VAL A 138 -12.28 -23.90 1.10
N LEU A 139 -11.58 -25.03 1.08
CA LEU A 139 -10.30 -25.19 0.36
C LEU A 139 -10.46 -24.93 -1.15
N ALA A 140 -11.52 -25.45 -1.76
CA ALA A 140 -11.78 -25.17 -3.17
C ALA A 140 -12.03 -23.66 -3.44
N ALA A 141 -12.72 -22.97 -2.55
CA ALA A 141 -12.97 -21.54 -2.66
C ALA A 141 -11.73 -20.67 -2.39
N LEU A 142 -10.84 -21.10 -1.50
CA LEU A 142 -9.56 -20.44 -1.23
C LEU A 142 -8.55 -20.60 -2.37
N GLY A 143 -8.61 -21.73 -3.06
CA GLY A 143 -7.59 -22.13 -4.04
C GLY A 143 -6.26 -22.51 -3.39
N PRO A 144 -5.20 -22.69 -4.20
CA PRO A 144 -3.88 -23.04 -3.69
C PRO A 144 -3.32 -21.94 -2.79
N ALA A 145 -2.62 -22.33 -1.73
CA ALA A 145 -1.91 -21.41 -0.85
C ALA A 145 -0.73 -20.78 -1.63
N VAL A 146 -0.96 -19.60 -2.18
CA VAL A 146 0.10 -18.83 -2.83
C VAL A 146 0.76 -17.96 -1.76
N HIS A 147 2.04 -18.19 -1.50
CA HIS A 147 2.83 -17.32 -0.64
C HIS A 147 2.87 -15.91 -1.23
N LEU A 148 2.16 -15.00 -0.60
CA LEU A 148 2.11 -13.62 -1.04
C LEU A 148 3.00 -12.77 -0.15
N VAL A 149 3.79 -11.96 -0.80
CA VAL A 149 4.29 -10.73 -0.19
C VAL A 149 3.06 -9.94 0.27
N VAL A 150 3.08 -9.41 1.50
CA VAL A 150 2.03 -8.45 1.93
C VAL A 150 1.98 -7.39 0.85
N PRO A 151 0.84 -7.22 0.16
CA PRO A 151 0.79 -6.26 -0.93
C PRO A 151 1.26 -4.90 -0.42
N GLU A 152 2.13 -4.23 -1.17
CA GLU A 152 2.64 -2.91 -0.77
C GLU A 152 1.50 -1.92 -0.47
N GLN A 153 0.36 -2.08 -1.16
CA GLN A 153 -0.87 -1.34 -0.86
C GLN A 153 -1.39 -1.54 0.57
N VAL A 154 -1.20 -2.72 1.16
CA VAL A 154 -1.57 -2.97 2.56
C VAL A 154 -0.65 -2.19 3.49
N GLN A 155 0.65 -2.18 3.22
CA GLN A 155 1.62 -1.40 3.98
C GLN A 155 1.38 0.10 3.83
N ALA A 156 0.98 0.56 2.63
CA ALA A 156 0.60 1.94 2.38
C ALA A 156 -0.66 2.32 3.16
N ALA A 157 -1.68 1.45 3.16
CA ALA A 157 -2.88 1.64 3.97
C ALA A 157 -2.55 1.71 5.46
N ASP A 158 -1.66 0.85 5.97
CA ASP A 158 -1.21 0.88 7.36
C ASP A 158 -0.53 2.21 7.71
N LYS A 159 0.35 2.74 6.83
CA LYS A 159 0.99 4.05 7.03
C LYS A 159 -0.02 5.20 7.05
N ILE A 160 -0.95 5.24 6.10
CA ILE A 160 -2.02 6.25 6.07
C ILE A 160 -2.91 6.12 7.31
N ALA A 161 -3.33 4.91 7.69
CA ALA A 161 -4.16 4.67 8.85
C ALA A 161 -3.50 5.15 10.15
N ALA A 162 -2.19 4.91 10.32
CA ALA A 162 -1.42 5.40 11.46
C ALA A 162 -1.42 6.94 11.57
N LEU A 163 -1.51 7.66 10.45
CA LEU A 163 -1.68 9.11 10.45
C LEU A 163 -3.11 9.49 10.82
N LEU A 164 -4.11 8.79 10.29
CA LEU A 164 -5.53 9.07 10.50
C LEU A 164 -6.00 8.78 11.93
N VAL A 165 -5.43 7.79 12.61
CA VAL A 165 -5.77 7.48 14.03
C VAL A 165 -5.53 8.67 14.96
N ARG A 166 -4.67 9.62 14.56
CA ARG A 166 -4.42 10.85 15.33
C ARG A 166 -5.60 11.83 15.28
N MET A 167 -6.55 11.64 14.37
CA MET A 167 -7.77 12.46 14.30
C MET A 167 -8.69 12.14 15.48
N GLY A 168 -9.44 13.14 15.92
CA GLY A 168 -10.55 12.90 16.87
C GLY A 168 -11.60 11.97 16.27
N GLY A 169 -12.24 11.15 17.09
CA GLY A 169 -13.19 10.15 16.58
C GLY A 169 -14.34 10.75 15.76
N MET A 170 -14.80 11.96 16.10
CA MET A 170 -15.85 12.66 15.36
C MET A 170 -15.33 13.15 13.98
N ASP A 171 -14.12 13.68 13.93
CA ASP A 171 -13.51 14.13 12.65
C ASP A 171 -13.27 12.95 11.71
N LEU A 172 -12.83 11.82 12.27
CA LEU A 172 -12.63 10.60 11.49
C LEU A 172 -13.97 10.06 10.94
N SER A 173 -15.04 10.07 11.74
CA SER A 173 -16.38 9.68 11.31
C SER A 173 -16.92 10.59 10.21
N ASN A 174 -16.80 11.90 10.38
CA ASN A 174 -17.21 12.89 9.38
C ASN A 174 -16.43 12.71 8.06
N THR A 175 -15.12 12.49 8.16
CA THR A 175 -14.26 12.21 7.00
C THR A 175 -14.70 10.92 6.30
N PHE A 176 -15.01 9.88 7.06
CA PHE A 176 -15.46 8.60 6.52
C PHE A 176 -16.75 8.74 5.72
N VAL A 177 -17.75 9.45 6.27
CA VAL A 177 -19.03 9.71 5.60
C VAL A 177 -18.85 10.60 4.38
N ALA A 178 -18.05 11.67 4.47
CA ALA A 178 -17.83 12.62 3.38
C ALA A 178 -17.10 12.04 2.16
N LEU A 179 -16.29 11.00 2.36
CA LEU A 179 -15.67 10.25 1.26
C LEU A 179 -16.59 9.17 0.66
N THR A 180 -17.89 9.24 0.94
CA THR A 180 -18.94 8.35 0.39
C THR A 180 -18.99 6.95 0.96
N LEU A 181 -18.38 6.75 2.11
CA LEU A 181 -18.51 5.51 2.85
C LEU A 181 -19.65 5.69 3.87
N ALA A 182 -20.73 4.97 3.70
CA ALA A 182 -21.71 4.85 4.76
C ALA A 182 -21.01 4.29 6.01
N GLU A 183 -21.18 4.95 7.14
CA GLU A 183 -20.60 4.47 8.38
C GLU A 183 -21.13 3.06 8.71
N PRO A 184 -20.23 2.06 8.87
CA PRO A 184 -20.69 0.73 9.24
C PRO A 184 -21.38 0.75 10.61
N PRO A 185 -22.38 -0.09 10.82
CA PRO A 185 -22.97 -0.25 12.14
C PRO A 185 -21.96 -0.91 13.09
N TRP A 186 -21.36 -0.11 13.97
CA TRP A 186 -20.38 -0.59 14.95
C TRP A 186 -21.04 -1.08 16.23
N HIS A 187 -20.49 -2.16 16.79
CA HIS A 187 -20.92 -2.60 18.12
C HIS A 187 -20.32 -1.69 19.20
N PRO A 188 -21.07 -1.35 20.28
CA PRO A 188 -20.52 -0.67 21.45
C PRO A 188 -19.30 -1.42 22.01
N GLY A 189 -18.21 -0.71 22.27
CA GLY A 189 -16.95 -1.30 22.77
C GLY A 189 -15.94 -1.66 21.69
N THR A 190 -16.29 -1.56 20.40
CA THR A 190 -15.32 -1.73 19.31
C THR A 190 -14.37 -0.54 19.25
N ASP A 191 -13.07 -0.77 19.03
CA ASP A 191 -12.13 0.30 18.66
C ASP A 191 -12.42 0.77 17.24
N ARG A 192 -13.51 1.51 17.15
CA ARG A 192 -14.06 2.08 15.95
C ARG A 192 -13.04 2.94 15.19
N ASN A 193 -12.22 3.70 15.92
CA ASN A 193 -11.29 4.64 15.30
C ASN A 193 -10.22 3.92 14.50
N THR A 194 -9.60 2.89 15.05
CA THR A 194 -8.59 2.09 14.34
C THR A 194 -9.17 1.41 13.11
N LEU A 195 -10.35 0.78 13.24
CA LEU A 195 -10.99 0.12 12.08
C LEU A 195 -11.39 1.11 10.99
N MET A 196 -11.97 2.26 11.36
CA MET A 196 -12.34 3.30 10.43
C MET A 196 -11.12 3.89 9.71
N ALA A 197 -10.04 4.17 10.44
CA ALA A 197 -8.80 4.65 9.85
C ALA A 197 -8.24 3.67 8.81
N GLN A 198 -8.29 2.38 9.09
CA GLN A 198 -7.84 1.33 8.15
C GLN A 198 -8.71 1.24 6.90
N LEU A 199 -10.04 1.30 7.04
CA LEU A 199 -10.94 1.29 5.89
C LEU A 199 -10.79 2.56 5.05
N LEU A 200 -10.69 3.72 5.72
CA LEU A 200 -10.52 5.01 5.08
C LEU A 200 -9.21 5.09 4.30
N ALA A 201 -8.12 4.60 4.88
CA ALA A 201 -6.82 4.54 4.21
C ALA A 201 -6.87 3.71 2.92
N ARG A 202 -7.52 2.54 2.95
CA ARG A 202 -7.73 1.71 1.75
C ARG A 202 -8.59 2.41 0.71
N HIS A 203 -9.63 3.12 1.15
CA HIS A 203 -10.48 3.89 0.26
C HIS A 203 -9.71 5.03 -0.40
N MET A 204 -8.90 5.78 0.35
CA MET A 204 -8.04 6.83 -0.19
C MET A 204 -7.06 6.29 -1.24
N LEU A 205 -6.42 5.14 -1.00
CA LEU A 205 -5.55 4.49 -1.99
C LEU A 205 -6.33 4.07 -3.25
N LYS A 206 -7.57 3.62 -3.11
CA LYS A 206 -8.44 3.29 -4.26
C LYS A 206 -8.85 4.52 -5.05
N LEU A 207 -9.13 5.63 -4.38
CA LEU A 207 -9.42 6.92 -5.02
C LEU A 207 -8.19 7.47 -5.75
N GLY A 208 -7.00 7.22 -5.21
CA GLY A 208 -5.73 7.61 -5.80
C GLY A 208 -5.46 9.11 -5.74
N ILE A 209 -4.35 9.51 -6.38
CA ILE A 209 -3.84 10.89 -6.36
C ILE A 209 -4.78 11.88 -7.06
N SER A 210 -5.49 11.46 -8.08
CA SER A 210 -6.47 12.32 -8.78
C SER A 210 -7.59 12.87 -7.88
N SER A 211 -7.78 12.26 -6.72
CA SER A 211 -8.74 12.70 -5.70
C SER A 211 -8.07 13.43 -4.52
N ALA A 212 -6.78 13.75 -4.60
CA ALA A 212 -6.02 14.30 -3.48
C ALA A 212 -6.65 15.60 -2.93
N THR A 213 -7.03 16.52 -3.78
CA THR A 213 -7.69 17.79 -3.38
C THR A 213 -8.95 17.53 -2.56
N ARG A 214 -9.82 16.63 -3.02
CA ARG A 214 -11.03 16.22 -2.29
C ARG A 214 -10.69 15.57 -0.95
N ILE A 215 -9.68 14.70 -0.93
CA ILE A 215 -9.23 14.03 0.29
C ILE A 215 -8.71 15.08 1.29
N MET A 216 -7.90 16.05 0.84
CA MET A 216 -7.35 17.10 1.70
C MET A 216 -8.41 18.03 2.25
N ASP A 217 -9.41 18.40 1.43
CA ASP A 217 -10.56 19.20 1.84
C ASP A 217 -11.34 18.50 2.97
N VAL A 218 -11.67 17.24 2.78
CA VAL A 218 -12.44 16.44 3.76
C VAL A 218 -11.65 16.17 5.05
N LEU A 219 -10.33 15.98 4.97
CA LEU A 219 -9.47 15.88 6.15
C LEU A 219 -9.46 17.16 6.99
N GLY A 220 -9.76 18.30 6.36
CA GLY A 220 -9.99 19.57 7.03
C GLY A 220 -8.88 19.94 8.03
N ARG A 221 -9.28 20.33 9.24
CA ARG A 221 -8.36 20.66 10.34
C ARG A 221 -8.10 19.48 11.27
N GLY A 222 -8.71 18.33 11.02
CA GLY A 222 -8.61 17.15 11.90
C GLY A 222 -7.23 16.49 11.91
N ILE A 223 -6.34 16.88 10.99
CA ILE A 223 -4.98 16.35 10.87
C ILE A 223 -4.00 17.46 10.49
N ASP A 224 -2.76 17.35 10.96
CA ASP A 224 -1.73 18.37 10.70
C ASP A 224 -1.24 18.39 9.23
N ALA A 225 -0.63 19.51 8.82
CA ALA A 225 -0.15 19.71 7.46
C ALA A 225 0.92 18.68 7.03
N SER A 226 1.78 18.26 7.96
CA SER A 226 2.83 17.27 7.67
C SER A 226 2.22 15.91 7.33
N ALA A 227 1.26 15.46 8.13
CA ALA A 227 0.57 14.20 7.89
C ALA A 227 -0.25 14.21 6.58
N LYS A 228 -0.90 15.35 6.25
CA LYS A 228 -1.55 15.54 4.94
C LYS A 228 -0.56 15.42 3.78
N ALA A 229 0.58 16.08 3.90
CA ALA A 229 1.63 16.01 2.88
C ALA A 229 2.14 14.57 2.70
N ASP A 230 2.30 13.82 3.78
CA ASP A 230 2.72 12.41 3.71
C ASP A 230 1.66 11.53 3.05
N ILE A 231 0.37 11.74 3.35
CA ILE A 231 -0.73 11.06 2.66
C ILE A 231 -0.67 11.35 1.15
N CYS A 232 -0.55 12.62 0.73
CA CYS A 232 -0.43 12.97 -0.69
C CYS A 232 0.76 12.27 -1.36
N ARG A 233 1.92 12.22 -0.71
CA ARG A 233 3.11 11.54 -1.25
C ARG A 233 2.93 10.04 -1.37
N ILE A 234 2.21 9.40 -0.43
CA ILE A 234 1.88 7.99 -0.52
C ILE A 234 0.92 7.75 -1.70
N LEU A 235 -0.12 8.56 -1.86
CA LEU A 235 -1.05 8.46 -2.98
C LEU A 235 -0.34 8.62 -4.33
N ALA A 236 0.59 9.58 -4.44
CA ALA A 236 1.42 9.78 -5.63
C ALA A 236 2.29 8.55 -5.94
N ALA A 237 2.92 7.95 -4.93
CA ALA A 237 3.73 6.74 -5.11
C ALA A 237 2.91 5.56 -5.67
N PHE A 238 1.66 5.40 -5.22
CA PHE A 238 0.80 4.30 -5.65
C PHE A 238 0.02 4.56 -6.94
N TRP A 239 0.13 5.75 -7.48
CA TRP A 239 -0.31 6.06 -8.84
C TRP A 239 0.63 5.48 -9.90
N VAL A 240 1.93 5.43 -9.63
CA VAL A 240 2.94 4.89 -10.54
C VAL A 240 2.87 3.35 -10.60
N HIS A 241 3.04 2.81 -11.81
CA HIS A 241 3.03 1.36 -11.99
C HIS A 241 4.24 0.69 -11.33
N GLU A 242 4.00 -0.31 -10.48
CA GLU A 242 5.02 -1.01 -9.71
C GLU A 242 6.18 -1.54 -10.55
N LYS A 243 5.88 -2.24 -11.66
CA LYS A 243 6.92 -2.79 -12.54
C LYS A 243 7.83 -1.71 -13.12
N ALA A 244 7.25 -0.56 -13.49
CA ALA A 244 8.02 0.55 -14.03
C ALA A 244 8.92 1.18 -12.96
N ALA A 245 8.42 1.35 -11.74
CA ALA A 245 9.21 1.86 -10.62
C ALA A 245 10.33 0.91 -10.20
N ASN A 246 10.10 -0.41 -10.24
CA ASN A 246 11.09 -1.41 -9.85
C ASN A 246 12.38 -1.34 -10.68
N HIS A 247 12.34 -0.82 -11.91
CA HIS A 247 13.56 -0.59 -12.69
C HIS A 247 14.54 0.35 -11.98
N ILE A 248 14.08 1.29 -11.16
CA ILE A 248 14.96 2.19 -10.39
C ILE A 248 15.68 1.42 -9.26
N SER A 249 14.98 0.57 -8.53
CA SER A 249 15.59 -0.25 -7.48
C SER A 249 16.50 -1.33 -8.04
N GLU A 250 16.15 -1.91 -9.18
CA GLU A 250 16.95 -2.91 -9.89
C GLU A 250 18.23 -2.30 -10.49
N ALA A 251 18.18 -1.08 -11.01
CA ALA A 251 19.36 -0.39 -11.54
C ALA A 251 20.48 -0.31 -10.50
N LYS A 252 20.12 -0.12 -9.23
CA LYS A 252 21.09 -0.16 -8.12
C LYS A 252 21.75 -1.53 -7.95
N GLN A 253 21.02 -2.62 -8.25
CA GLN A 253 21.52 -3.99 -8.04
C GLN A 253 22.35 -4.51 -9.22
N ARG A 254 22.13 -3.96 -10.42
CA ARG A 254 22.75 -4.40 -11.67
C ARG A 254 24.06 -3.72 -12.01
N THR A 255 24.67 -2.95 -11.09
CA THR A 255 25.99 -2.36 -11.35
C THR A 255 27.00 -3.44 -11.73
N PRO A 256 27.78 -3.27 -12.82
CA PRO A 256 28.06 -2.01 -13.54
C PRO A 256 27.22 -1.72 -14.78
N THR A 257 26.21 -2.52 -15.13
CA THR A 257 25.60 -2.49 -16.47
C THR A 257 24.33 -1.64 -16.61
N ALA A 258 23.58 -1.37 -15.54
CA ALA A 258 22.41 -0.49 -15.60
C ALA A 258 22.49 0.54 -14.48
N TRP A 259 22.74 1.78 -14.79
CA TRP A 259 22.98 2.87 -13.84
C TRP A 259 22.05 4.07 -14.06
N ALA A 260 21.26 4.04 -15.12
CA ALA A 260 20.27 5.05 -15.41
C ALA A 260 18.93 4.40 -15.80
N VAL A 261 17.86 5.06 -15.43
CA VAL A 261 16.50 4.67 -15.78
C VAL A 261 15.81 5.84 -16.45
N ALA A 262 15.29 5.63 -17.64
CA ALA A 262 14.49 6.62 -18.35
C ALA A 262 13.01 6.43 -18.00
N ILE A 263 12.36 7.53 -17.63
CA ILE A 263 10.93 7.61 -17.38
C ILE A 263 10.33 8.64 -18.34
N ASN A 264 9.13 8.40 -18.84
CA ASN A 264 8.44 9.36 -19.72
C ASN A 264 7.65 10.41 -18.90
N GLY A 265 8.28 10.95 -17.87
CA GLY A 265 7.71 12.03 -17.07
C GLY A 265 7.64 13.33 -17.86
N ASN A 266 6.51 14.01 -17.73
CA ASN A 266 6.33 15.34 -18.27
C ASN A 266 6.75 16.37 -17.21
N PHE A 267 7.65 17.11 -17.48
CA PHE A 267 8.18 18.43 -17.20
C PHE A 267 8.02 19.12 -15.81
N LEU A 268 7.31 18.66 -14.83
CA LEU A 268 7.51 19.14 -13.46
C LEU A 268 8.50 18.22 -12.73
N PRO A 269 9.78 18.62 -12.65
CA PRO A 269 10.89 17.68 -12.41
C PRO A 269 10.83 16.91 -11.10
N ASP A 270 10.04 17.36 -10.13
CA ASP A 270 10.11 16.78 -8.79
C ASP A 270 8.96 15.79 -8.49
N PHE A 271 7.82 15.87 -9.18
CA PHE A 271 6.65 15.06 -8.84
C PHE A 271 6.77 13.61 -9.35
N THR A 272 6.91 13.45 -10.64
CA THR A 272 6.89 12.13 -11.28
C THR A 272 8.10 11.29 -10.85
N ALA A 273 9.30 11.86 -10.88
CA ALA A 273 10.51 11.18 -10.43
C ALA A 273 10.44 10.83 -8.92
N GLU A 274 9.88 11.69 -8.08
CA GLU A 274 9.68 11.39 -6.65
C GLU A 274 8.66 10.26 -6.45
N ALA A 275 7.56 10.26 -7.18
CA ALA A 275 6.56 9.19 -7.12
C ALA A 275 7.17 7.83 -7.51
N TYR A 276 7.95 7.79 -8.59
CA TYR A 276 8.68 6.60 -9.00
C TYR A 276 9.70 6.14 -7.95
N ALA A 277 10.50 7.04 -7.40
CA ALA A 277 11.47 6.70 -6.36
C ALA A 277 10.81 6.18 -5.10
N ARG A 278 9.75 6.82 -4.63
CA ARG A 278 8.98 6.35 -3.47
C ARG A 278 8.39 4.97 -3.71
N ARG A 279 7.88 4.71 -4.89
CA ARG A 279 7.35 3.40 -5.25
C ARG A 279 8.45 2.34 -5.32
N ALA A 280 9.60 2.65 -5.96
CA ALA A 280 10.72 1.75 -6.15
C ALA A 280 11.40 1.31 -4.83
N PHE A 281 11.41 2.18 -3.83
CA PHE A 281 12.05 1.93 -2.54
C PHE A 281 11.04 1.69 -1.40
N TRP A 282 9.77 1.52 -1.73
CA TRP A 282 8.74 1.25 -0.74
C TRP A 282 9.02 -0.06 0.05
N PRO A 283 8.81 -0.13 1.36
CA PRO A 283 8.42 0.95 2.28
C PRO A 283 9.60 1.71 2.88
N SER A 284 10.81 1.51 2.37
CA SER A 284 12.04 2.13 2.87
C SER A 284 12.09 3.62 2.52
N GLU A 285 12.60 4.42 3.43
CA GLU A 285 12.92 5.82 3.19
C GLU A 285 14.43 6.07 3.03
N GLN A 286 15.19 4.98 2.80
CA GLN A 286 16.65 5.05 2.65
C GLN A 286 17.06 5.45 1.23
N TRP A 287 16.47 6.52 0.72
CA TRP A 287 16.82 7.14 -0.55
C TRP A 287 16.75 8.66 -0.45
N ARG A 288 17.47 9.36 -1.32
CA ARG A 288 17.46 10.82 -1.38
C ARG A 288 17.70 11.29 -2.81
N PHE A 289 16.98 12.36 -3.19
CA PHE A 289 17.33 13.13 -4.36
C PHE A 289 18.47 14.10 -4.10
N ILE A 290 19.34 14.22 -5.09
CA ILE A 290 20.33 15.26 -5.19
C ILE A 290 19.82 16.25 -6.24
N PRO A 291 19.37 17.45 -5.83
CA PRO A 291 18.89 18.44 -6.78
C PRO A 291 20.06 18.96 -7.61
N ILE A 292 19.85 19.13 -8.92
CA ILE A 292 20.78 19.82 -9.81
C ILE A 292 20.42 21.30 -9.81
N GLU A 293 21.24 22.14 -9.17
CA GLU A 293 21.01 23.56 -9.05
C GLU A 293 21.46 24.31 -10.32
N GLY A 294 20.53 24.98 -11.03
CA GLY A 294 20.82 25.85 -12.17
C GLY A 294 20.63 25.22 -13.53
N GLY A 295 20.65 26.03 -14.56
CA GLY A 295 20.43 25.60 -15.94
C GLY A 295 21.66 24.95 -16.60
N ALA A 296 21.43 24.22 -17.68
CA ALA A 296 22.46 23.60 -18.49
C ALA A 296 23.40 24.69 -19.05
N GLY A 297 24.56 24.82 -18.44
CA GLY A 297 25.70 25.53 -19.04
C GLY A 297 26.42 24.63 -20.02
N THR A 298 27.43 25.20 -20.67
CA THR A 298 28.27 24.52 -21.70
C THR A 298 29.05 23.30 -21.19
N ASP A 299 29.06 23.04 -19.85
CA ASP A 299 29.76 21.89 -19.23
C ASP A 299 28.82 21.19 -18.24
N PHE A 300 27.97 20.34 -18.76
CA PHE A 300 27.01 19.58 -18.02
C PHE A 300 27.64 18.66 -16.96
N VAL A 301 28.71 17.91 -17.34
CA VAL A 301 29.37 16.98 -16.42
C VAL A 301 29.94 17.71 -15.20
N ARG A 302 30.53 18.86 -15.41
CA ARG A 302 31.06 19.70 -14.35
C ARG A 302 29.92 20.19 -13.45
N HIS A 303 28.86 20.70 -14.06
CA HIS A 303 27.71 21.24 -13.33
C HIS A 303 27.03 20.20 -12.43
N VAL A 304 26.72 19.01 -12.95
CA VAL A 304 26.16 17.90 -12.17
C VAL A 304 27.12 17.46 -11.08
N THR A 305 28.43 17.37 -11.40
CA THR A 305 29.47 17.04 -10.42
C THR A 305 29.49 18.01 -9.25
N GLU A 306 29.53 19.32 -9.54
CA GLU A 306 29.57 20.36 -8.50
C GLU A 306 28.29 20.32 -7.63
N SER A 307 27.12 20.12 -8.23
CA SER A 307 25.84 19.99 -7.51
C SER A 307 25.87 18.79 -6.54
N ILE A 308 26.34 17.63 -7.00
CA ILE A 308 26.47 16.44 -6.16
C ILE A 308 27.42 16.68 -4.97
N LEU A 309 28.62 17.20 -5.24
CA LEU A 309 29.61 17.43 -4.20
C LEU A 309 29.14 18.47 -3.18
N LYS A 310 28.57 19.58 -3.63
CA LYS A 310 28.00 20.63 -2.79
C LYS A 310 26.85 20.11 -1.92
N TRP A 311 25.99 19.23 -2.46
CA TRP A 311 24.92 18.61 -1.69
C TRP A 311 25.48 17.73 -0.57
N VAL A 312 26.54 16.93 -0.85
CA VAL A 312 27.19 16.08 0.16
C VAL A 312 27.84 16.93 1.25
N GLU A 313 28.54 18.01 0.88
CA GLU A 313 29.17 18.92 1.82
C GLU A 313 28.17 19.57 2.78
N ARG A 314 27.04 20.05 2.25
CA ARG A 314 25.96 20.64 3.07
C ARG A 314 25.38 19.67 4.08
N ARG A 315 25.36 18.37 3.76
CA ARG A 315 24.81 17.34 4.66
C ARG A 315 25.79 16.76 5.65
N ASN A 316 27.06 17.02 5.46
CA ASN A 316 28.14 16.57 6.35
C ASN A 316 29.06 17.71 6.74
N PRO A 317 28.53 18.80 7.32
CA PRO A 317 29.34 19.95 7.72
C PRO A 317 30.37 19.50 8.77
N GLY A 318 31.64 19.84 8.55
CA GLY A 318 32.74 19.50 9.45
C GLY A 318 33.27 18.05 9.34
N SER A 319 32.82 17.28 8.37
CA SER A 319 33.39 15.96 8.08
C SER A 319 34.85 16.12 7.58
N GLN A 320 35.79 15.38 8.19
CA GLN A 320 37.14 15.28 7.68
C GLN A 320 37.27 14.42 6.39
N ARG A 321 36.19 13.76 6.01
CA ARG A 321 36.15 12.89 4.82
C ARG A 321 35.82 13.69 3.58
N LYS A 322 36.52 13.42 2.50
CA LYS A 322 36.19 13.97 1.17
C LYS A 322 34.80 13.50 0.73
N PRO A 323 34.01 14.31 0.03
CA PRO A 323 32.68 13.95 -0.45
C PRO A 323 32.61 12.60 -1.16
N GLU A 324 33.61 12.29 -1.98
CA GLU A 324 33.69 11.02 -2.74
C GLU A 324 33.81 9.79 -1.80
N GLN A 325 34.52 9.94 -0.70
CA GLN A 325 34.67 8.87 0.29
C GLN A 325 33.37 8.63 1.06
N TRP A 326 32.58 9.68 1.28
CA TRP A 326 31.26 9.54 1.88
C TRP A 326 30.30 8.83 0.93
N LEU A 327 30.25 9.25 -0.36
CA LEU A 327 29.45 8.62 -1.39
C LEU A 327 29.76 7.13 -1.56
N ALA A 328 31.04 6.76 -1.43
CA ALA A 328 31.45 5.36 -1.55
C ALA A 328 31.00 4.45 -0.39
N ARG A 329 30.57 5.00 0.74
CA ARG A 329 30.24 4.26 1.97
C ARG A 329 28.79 4.38 2.43
N THR A 330 28.02 5.27 1.80
CA THR A 330 26.61 5.44 2.21
C THR A 330 25.76 4.26 1.80
N ASP A 331 24.90 3.81 2.71
CA ASP A 331 23.88 2.79 2.43
C ASP A 331 22.59 3.40 1.86
N ILE A 332 22.50 4.74 1.85
CA ILE A 332 21.37 5.48 1.28
C ILE A 332 21.45 5.41 -0.25
N SER A 333 20.33 5.14 -0.89
CA SER A 333 20.21 5.22 -2.35
C SER A 333 20.16 6.68 -2.77
N LEU A 334 21.12 7.11 -3.57
CA LEU A 334 21.23 8.46 -4.08
C LEU A 334 20.73 8.51 -5.51
N LEU A 335 19.83 9.44 -5.79
CA LEU A 335 19.17 9.60 -7.08
C LEU A 335 19.44 11.02 -7.60
N VAL A 336 19.75 11.12 -8.88
CA VAL A 336 19.89 12.38 -9.59
C VAL A 336 18.88 12.38 -10.73
N VAL A 337 18.00 13.38 -10.78
CA VAL A 337 17.04 13.56 -11.87
C VAL A 337 17.67 14.48 -12.92
N ILE A 338 17.65 14.04 -14.17
CA ILE A 338 18.10 14.80 -15.33
C ILE A 338 16.88 15.03 -16.21
N PRO A 339 16.35 16.26 -16.25
CA PRO A 339 15.21 16.58 -17.08
C PRO A 339 15.61 16.63 -18.56
N GLU A 340 14.67 16.36 -19.46
CA GLU A 340 14.87 16.30 -20.92
C GLU A 340 15.66 17.49 -21.51
N ARG A 341 15.37 18.69 -21.03
CA ARG A 341 16.07 19.92 -21.48
C ARG A 341 17.56 19.95 -21.18
N GLN A 342 18.04 19.06 -20.31
CA GLN A 342 19.44 18.97 -19.89
C GLN A 342 20.12 17.71 -20.42
N TRP A 343 19.44 16.99 -21.33
CA TRP A 343 20.04 15.79 -21.93
C TRP A 343 21.27 16.13 -22.73
N VAL A 344 22.26 15.34 -22.49
CA VAL A 344 23.56 15.40 -23.14
C VAL A 344 23.85 14.05 -23.75
N ASP A 345 24.93 14.05 -24.57
CA ASP A 345 25.36 12.86 -25.24
C ASP A 345 25.72 11.71 -24.25
N HIS A 346 25.80 10.52 -24.80
CA HIS A 346 26.16 9.30 -24.07
C HIS A 346 27.53 9.43 -23.36
N GLN A 347 28.49 10.19 -23.94
CA GLN A 347 29.82 10.35 -23.34
C GLN A 347 29.77 11.10 -22.04
N ALA A 348 28.95 12.16 -21.94
CA ALA A 348 28.78 12.93 -20.74
C ALA A 348 28.12 12.12 -19.62
N LEU A 349 27.08 11.34 -19.95
CA LEU A 349 26.43 10.45 -18.98
C LEU A 349 27.38 9.35 -18.49
N ASN A 350 28.17 8.77 -19.36
CA ASN A 350 29.16 7.76 -19.01
C ASN A 350 30.27 8.32 -18.11
N ALA A 351 30.70 9.57 -18.35
CA ALA A 351 31.66 10.26 -17.49
C ALA A 351 31.10 10.44 -16.05
N LEU A 352 29.83 10.80 -15.91
CA LEU A 352 29.17 10.88 -14.61
C LEU A 352 29.10 9.52 -13.91
N ARG A 353 28.75 8.46 -14.63
CA ARG A 353 28.73 7.09 -14.11
C ARG A 353 30.08 6.66 -13.55
N LEU A 354 31.15 6.85 -14.33
CA LEU A 354 32.50 6.50 -13.89
C LEU A 354 32.90 7.26 -12.62
N LYS A 355 32.47 8.50 -12.50
CA LYS A 355 32.77 9.35 -11.34
C LYS A 355 31.90 9.03 -10.13
N PHE A 356 30.64 8.64 -10.34
CA PHE A 356 29.65 8.39 -9.28
C PHE A 356 28.96 7.02 -9.46
N PRO A 357 29.69 5.91 -9.31
CA PRO A 357 29.18 4.58 -9.62
C PRO A 357 28.03 4.11 -8.70
N ARG A 358 27.76 4.82 -7.62
CA ARG A 358 26.68 4.50 -6.65
C ARG A 358 25.46 5.39 -6.77
N ILE A 359 25.46 6.33 -7.68
CA ILE A 359 24.30 7.20 -7.95
C ILE A 359 23.50 6.60 -9.09
N THR A 360 22.19 6.50 -8.91
CA THR A 360 21.26 6.15 -9.97
C THR A 360 20.76 7.43 -10.63
N PHE A 361 20.90 7.53 -11.93
CA PHE A 361 20.38 8.66 -12.71
C PHE A 361 18.98 8.33 -13.23
N ILE A 362 18.05 9.27 -13.04
CA ILE A 362 16.70 9.19 -13.60
C ILE A 362 16.65 10.21 -14.73
N LEU A 363 16.42 9.73 -15.96
CA LEU A 363 16.29 10.55 -17.13
C LEU A 363 14.81 10.76 -17.43
N GLU A 364 14.33 11.98 -17.36
CA GLU A 364 12.98 12.34 -17.78
C GLU A 364 12.97 12.59 -19.28
N THR A 365 12.12 11.87 -20.02
CA THR A 365 12.13 11.89 -21.49
C THR A 365 11.01 12.75 -22.09
N GLY A 366 10.19 13.37 -21.25
CA GLY A 366 9.01 14.10 -21.73
C GLY A 366 7.93 13.16 -22.25
N GLU A 367 7.40 13.43 -23.45
CA GLU A 367 6.18 12.78 -23.93
C GLU A 367 6.30 11.30 -24.27
N GLU A 368 7.46 10.83 -24.75
CA GLU A 368 7.64 9.43 -25.15
C GLU A 368 8.96 8.85 -24.63
N LEU A 369 8.96 7.52 -24.44
CA LEU A 369 10.21 6.81 -24.20
C LEU A 369 10.91 6.61 -25.56
N PRO A 370 12.01 7.31 -25.86
CA PRO A 370 12.69 7.21 -27.14
C PRO A 370 13.33 5.83 -27.30
N ASP A 371 13.69 5.48 -28.54
CA ASP A 371 14.54 4.33 -28.82
C ASP A 371 16.01 4.65 -28.46
N LEU A 372 16.27 4.69 -27.16
CA LEU A 372 17.59 5.02 -26.63
C LEU A 372 18.67 4.03 -27.08
N HIS A 373 18.31 2.81 -27.48
CA HIS A 373 19.27 1.83 -27.96
C HIS A 373 19.82 2.21 -29.34
N GLY A 374 18.98 2.78 -30.23
CA GLY A 374 19.41 3.33 -31.52
C GLY A 374 20.33 4.55 -31.38
N GLU A 375 20.21 5.27 -30.26
CA GLU A 375 21.02 6.47 -29.97
C GLU A 375 22.30 6.20 -29.17
N GLY A 376 22.64 4.93 -28.93
CA GLY A 376 23.86 4.57 -28.21
C GLY A 376 23.71 4.47 -26.68
N PHE A 377 22.51 4.59 -26.13
CA PHE A 377 22.21 4.48 -24.69
C PHE A 377 21.83 3.05 -24.29
N SER A 378 22.54 2.05 -24.74
CA SER A 378 22.25 0.63 -24.46
C SER A 378 22.23 0.27 -22.97
N GLU A 379 22.81 1.10 -22.13
CA GLU A 379 22.93 0.89 -20.68
C GLU A 379 21.84 1.60 -19.88
N VAL A 380 20.92 2.33 -20.52
CA VAL A 380 19.79 2.98 -19.90
C VAL A 380 18.59 2.04 -19.93
N THR A 381 18.00 1.77 -18.75
CA THR A 381 16.80 0.96 -18.65
C THR A 381 15.56 1.83 -18.84
N LEU A 382 14.66 1.43 -19.74
CA LEU A 382 13.37 2.11 -19.90
C LEU A 382 12.36 1.62 -18.86
N ALA A 383 11.79 2.53 -18.10
CA ALA A 383 10.75 2.21 -17.14
C ALA A 383 9.43 1.87 -17.87
N ARG A 384 9.05 0.61 -17.87
CA ARG A 384 7.82 0.14 -18.54
C ARG A 384 6.88 -0.56 -17.57
N PRO A 385 5.56 -0.42 -17.75
CA PRO A 385 4.87 0.37 -18.78
C PRO A 385 5.11 1.89 -18.62
N ALA A 386 5.09 2.60 -19.75
CA ALA A 386 5.12 4.05 -19.79
C ALA A 386 3.87 4.64 -19.10
N LEU A 387 3.99 5.85 -18.57
CA LEU A 387 2.86 6.60 -18.02
C LEU A 387 1.92 7.04 -19.15
N ASP A 388 0.63 7.10 -18.84
CA ASP A 388 -0.33 7.84 -19.64
C ASP A 388 -0.19 9.34 -19.32
N LEU A 389 0.16 10.15 -20.30
CA LEU A 389 0.45 11.57 -20.13
C LEU A 389 -0.75 12.37 -19.64
N LEU A 390 -1.97 12.01 -20.08
CA LEU A 390 -3.18 12.67 -19.61
C LEU A 390 -3.45 12.37 -18.14
N GLU A 391 -3.18 11.16 -17.72
CA GLU A 391 -3.28 10.77 -16.31
C GLU A 391 -2.16 11.39 -15.47
N GLU A 392 -0.97 11.59 -16.04
CA GLU A 392 0.12 12.29 -15.38
C GLU A 392 -0.23 13.76 -15.12
N ASP A 393 -0.71 14.51 -16.12
CA ASP A 393 -1.12 15.90 -15.97
C ASP A 393 -2.20 16.06 -14.88
N LYS A 394 -3.21 15.19 -14.90
CA LYS A 394 -4.25 15.17 -13.85
C LYS A 394 -3.68 14.90 -12.46
N ALA A 395 -2.76 13.93 -12.36
CA ALA A 395 -2.13 13.57 -11.09
C ALA A 395 -1.25 14.70 -10.55
N GLN A 396 -0.48 15.35 -11.41
CA GLN A 396 0.35 16.49 -11.06
C GLN A 396 -0.49 17.70 -10.61
N GLN A 397 -1.55 18.01 -11.36
CA GLN A 397 -2.45 19.11 -11.00
C GLN A 397 -3.11 18.83 -9.64
N ALA A 398 -3.67 17.64 -9.45
CA ALA A 398 -4.32 17.27 -8.19
C ALA A 398 -3.34 17.28 -7.00
N PHE A 399 -2.08 16.88 -7.22
CA PHE A 399 -1.03 16.95 -6.21
C PHE A 399 -0.67 18.40 -5.87
N SER A 400 -0.49 19.25 -6.87
CA SER A 400 -0.16 20.67 -6.70
C SER A 400 -1.26 21.41 -5.96
N ASP A 401 -2.52 21.23 -6.37
CA ASP A 401 -3.68 21.84 -5.72
C ASP A 401 -3.82 21.38 -4.26
N ALA A 402 -3.61 20.06 -4.00
CA ALA A 402 -3.65 19.53 -2.64
C ALA A 402 -2.55 20.16 -1.76
N PHE A 403 -1.34 20.35 -2.31
CA PHE A 403 -0.25 21.00 -1.58
C PHE A 403 -0.48 22.50 -1.35
N ALA A 404 -1.10 23.22 -2.30
CA ALA A 404 -1.53 24.61 -2.09
C ALA A 404 -2.52 24.68 -0.91
N MET A 405 -3.54 23.82 -0.89
CA MET A 405 -4.48 23.75 0.24
C MET A 405 -3.80 23.43 1.58
N ILE A 406 -2.78 22.55 1.59
CA ILE A 406 -2.05 22.21 2.81
C ILE A 406 -1.25 23.39 3.34
N ARG A 407 -0.70 24.24 2.46
CA ARG A 407 0.07 25.44 2.81
C ARG A 407 -0.82 26.61 3.23
N GLY A 408 -2.09 26.59 2.82
CA GLY A 408 -3.04 27.69 3.04
C GLY A 408 -2.90 28.81 2.01
N ASP A 409 -2.40 28.45 0.82
CA ASP A 409 -2.24 29.36 -0.33
C ASP A 409 -3.55 29.53 -1.10
#